data_4c259fdc7005ef09a6dd51cbe1140b09
#
_entry.id   4c259fdc7005ef09a6dd51cbe1140b09
#
_cell.length_a   1.000
_cell.length_b   1.000
_cell.length_c   1.000
_cell.angle_alpha   90.00
_cell.angle_beta   90.00
_cell.angle_gamma   90.00
#
_symmetry.space_group_name_H-M   'P 1'
#
loop_
_entity.id
_entity.type
_entity.pdbx_description
1 polymer ?
#
loop_
_entity_poly.entity_id
_entity_poly.type
_entity_poly.pdbx_seq_one_letter_code
_entity_poly.pdbx_strand_id
1 'polypeptide(L)'
;MKIKYFFFIISSLLLSNDLNQDQLNKIKKITDDIDLAKDFTLSSVKEDSLYTLSIMKDKVILINFWATWCGPCRMEIPDFNDLYKKYNSKGLNILGVSISDTKEQLEKFLKVYEINYPVLYGNQKVIDKMVTDYGGVYSIPTTFLIGKNNKIKRIYPSAILKQYDPNMYSDLVYNIEILLSE
;
A
#
# COMPACT_ATOMS: atom_id res chain seq x y z
N MET A 1 0.99 -18.51 9.24
CA MET A 1 0.86 -19.42 10.42
C MET A 1 0.91 -18.68 11.76
N LYS A 2 1.54 -17.51 11.91
CA LYS A 2 1.60 -16.72 13.17
C LYS A 2 0.27 -16.01 13.54
N ILE A 3 -0.59 -15.67 12.59
CA ILE A 3 -1.85 -14.94 12.84
C ILE A 3 -2.91 -15.81 13.54
N LYS A 4 -2.98 -17.11 13.24
CA LYS A 4 -3.94 -18.03 13.92
C LYS A 4 -3.67 -18.20 15.41
N TYR A 5 -2.41 -18.21 15.84
CA TYR A 5 -2.06 -18.30 17.27
C TYR A 5 -2.33 -17.00 18.03
N PHE A 6 -2.28 -15.86 17.34
CA PHE A 6 -2.54 -14.56 17.94
C PHE A 6 -4.02 -14.38 18.33
N PHE A 7 -4.95 -14.81 17.46
CA PHE A 7 -6.38 -14.80 17.77
C PHE A 7 -6.74 -15.73 18.94
N PHE A 8 -6.05 -16.87 19.08
CA PHE A 8 -6.28 -17.81 20.18
C PHE A 8 -5.80 -17.25 21.54
N ILE A 9 -4.70 -16.52 21.55
CA ILE A 9 -4.16 -15.88 22.78
C ILE A 9 -5.05 -14.71 23.21
N ILE A 10 -5.56 -13.90 22.29
CA ILE A 10 -6.50 -12.81 22.63
C ILE A 10 -7.82 -13.36 23.14
N SER A 11 -8.35 -14.45 22.55
CA SER A 11 -9.62 -15.02 23.00
C SER A 11 -9.53 -15.64 24.41
N SER A 12 -8.38 -16.22 24.79
CA SER A 12 -8.17 -16.77 26.14
C SER A 12 -7.88 -15.68 27.19
N LEU A 13 -7.34 -14.53 26.80
CA LEU A 13 -7.08 -13.39 27.68
C LEU A 13 -8.31 -12.49 27.91
N LEU A 14 -9.28 -12.48 26.98
CA LEU A 14 -10.54 -11.73 27.12
C LEU A 14 -11.53 -12.40 28.10
N LEU A 15 -11.25 -13.63 28.54
CA LEU A 15 -12.05 -14.37 29.51
C LEU A 15 -11.64 -14.14 31.00
N SER A 16 -10.50 -13.47 31.24
CA SER A 16 -10.10 -13.02 32.56
C SER A 16 -10.15 -11.49 32.63
N ASN A 17 -11.04 -10.96 33.46
CA ASN A 17 -11.28 -9.51 33.58
C ASN A 17 -10.12 -8.69 34.21
N ASP A 18 -8.90 -9.23 34.25
CA ASP A 18 -7.76 -8.64 34.95
C ASP A 18 -6.47 -8.56 34.09
N LEU A 19 -6.56 -7.92 32.94
CA LEU A 19 -5.32 -7.50 32.22
C LEU A 19 -4.70 -6.33 32.98
N ASN A 20 -3.49 -6.53 33.49
CA ASN A 20 -2.74 -5.42 34.09
C ASN A 20 -2.25 -4.44 33.02
N GLN A 21 -1.90 -3.22 33.44
CA GLN A 21 -1.48 -2.15 32.53
C GLN A 21 -0.27 -2.53 31.66
N ASP A 22 0.63 -3.37 32.16
CA ASP A 22 1.81 -3.84 31.42
C ASP A 22 1.42 -4.79 30.28
N GLN A 23 0.46 -5.69 30.53
CA GLN A 23 -0.09 -6.56 29.50
C GLN A 23 -0.84 -5.78 28.42
N LEU A 24 -1.63 -4.77 28.79
CA LEU A 24 -2.30 -3.86 27.87
C LEU A 24 -1.31 -3.08 27.03
N ASN A 25 -0.24 -2.55 27.62
CA ASN A 25 0.82 -1.84 26.90
C ASN A 25 1.57 -2.77 25.93
N LYS A 26 1.80 -4.02 26.32
CA LYS A 26 2.45 -5.03 25.47
C LYS A 26 1.58 -5.43 24.28
N ILE A 27 0.27 -5.61 24.51
CA ILE A 27 -0.72 -5.88 23.45
C ILE A 27 -0.80 -4.68 22.49
N LYS A 28 -0.89 -3.46 23.04
CA LYS A 28 -0.94 -2.23 22.25
C LYS A 28 0.32 -2.08 21.39
N LYS A 29 1.51 -2.32 21.93
CA LYS A 29 2.76 -2.28 21.17
C LYS A 29 2.78 -3.32 20.04
N ILE A 30 2.31 -4.55 20.29
CA ILE A 30 2.24 -5.60 19.28
C ILE A 30 1.24 -5.24 18.19
N THR A 31 0.05 -4.68 18.52
CA THR A 31 -0.94 -4.23 17.53
C THR A 31 -0.44 -3.03 16.72
N ASP A 32 0.21 -2.07 17.36
CA ASP A 32 0.80 -0.92 16.67
C ASP A 32 1.91 -1.35 15.68
N ASP A 33 2.70 -2.39 16.01
CA ASP A 33 3.74 -2.94 15.12
C ASP A 33 3.18 -3.75 13.94
N ILE A 34 1.98 -4.34 14.07
CA ILE A 34 1.32 -5.11 13.01
C ILE A 34 0.77 -4.19 11.92
N ASP A 35 0.31 -3.01 12.30
CA ASP A 35 -0.30 -2.03 11.39
C ASP A 35 0.74 -1.13 10.68
N LEU A 36 2.04 -1.29 10.98
CA LEU A 36 3.08 -0.50 10.35
C LEU A 36 3.48 -1.10 8.99
N ALA A 37 3.44 -0.25 7.97
CA ALA A 37 4.00 -0.58 6.66
C ALA A 37 5.51 -0.81 6.79
N LYS A 38 5.98 -1.94 6.25
CA LYS A 38 7.41 -2.29 6.27
C LYS A 38 8.17 -1.42 5.29
N ASP A 39 9.38 -1.01 5.72
CA ASP A 39 10.24 -0.16 4.91
C ASP A 39 10.74 -0.90 3.66
N PHE A 40 10.89 -0.15 2.58
CA PHE A 40 11.45 -0.62 1.32
C PHE A 40 12.24 0.50 0.64
N THR A 41 13.11 0.11 -0.27
CA THR A 41 13.77 1.01 -1.22
C THR A 41 13.70 0.41 -2.61
N LEU A 42 13.06 1.13 -3.53
CA LEU A 42 12.86 0.72 -4.92
C LEU A 42 13.30 1.83 -5.89
N SER A 43 13.64 1.44 -7.12
CA SER A 43 14.02 2.37 -8.18
C SER A 43 12.80 2.85 -8.97
N SER A 44 12.80 4.12 -9.36
CA SER A 44 11.83 4.67 -10.32
C SER A 44 12.20 4.28 -11.75
N VAL A 45 11.19 4.02 -12.60
CA VAL A 45 11.39 3.74 -14.03
C VAL A 45 11.72 5.00 -14.81
N LYS A 46 11.03 6.11 -14.52
CA LYS A 46 11.15 7.38 -15.26
C LYS A 46 12.28 8.28 -14.74
N GLU A 47 12.53 8.20 -13.44
CA GLU A 47 13.48 9.05 -12.75
C GLU A 47 14.66 8.20 -12.29
N ASP A 48 15.88 8.68 -12.41
CA ASP A 48 17.05 7.99 -11.86
C ASP A 48 17.12 8.25 -10.34
N SER A 49 16.06 7.85 -9.63
CA SER A 49 15.84 8.11 -8.22
C SER A 49 15.37 6.87 -7.47
N LEU A 50 15.66 6.83 -6.17
CA LEU A 50 15.22 5.80 -5.24
C LEU A 50 14.06 6.33 -4.39
N TYR A 51 13.07 5.47 -4.19
CA TYR A 51 11.93 5.71 -3.31
C TYR A 51 12.06 4.83 -2.08
N THR A 52 12.21 5.45 -0.91
CA THR A 52 12.31 4.76 0.38
C THR A 52 11.14 5.21 1.26
N LEU A 53 10.36 4.26 1.77
CA LEU A 53 9.14 4.60 2.53
C LEU A 53 9.45 5.42 3.80
N SER A 54 10.51 5.07 4.54
CA SER A 54 10.85 5.73 5.81
C SER A 54 11.20 7.21 5.68
N ILE A 55 11.62 7.68 4.50
CA ILE A 55 11.85 9.12 4.26
C ILE A 55 10.60 9.87 3.80
N MET A 56 9.51 9.17 3.54
CA MET A 56 8.21 9.75 3.13
C MET A 56 7.18 9.77 4.27
N LYS A 57 7.60 9.61 5.52
CA LYS A 57 6.73 9.43 6.72
C LYS A 57 5.72 10.55 6.97
N ASP A 58 5.95 11.74 6.42
CA ASP A 58 5.02 12.89 6.57
C ASP A 58 4.03 12.99 5.40
N LYS A 59 3.98 11.99 4.53
CA LYS A 59 3.08 11.91 3.39
C LYS A 59 2.01 10.83 3.60
N VAL A 60 0.89 11.01 2.93
CA VAL A 60 -0.08 9.94 2.71
C VAL A 60 0.40 9.15 1.48
N ILE A 61 0.56 7.84 1.62
CA ILE A 61 1.10 6.99 0.57
C ILE A 61 0.06 5.99 0.11
N LEU A 62 -0.14 5.89 -1.19
CA LEU A 62 -0.91 4.84 -1.83
C LEU A 62 0.07 3.91 -2.55
N ILE A 63 0.28 2.70 -2.03
CA ILE A 63 1.09 1.67 -2.70
C ILE A 63 0.15 0.76 -3.46
N ASN A 64 0.30 0.72 -4.78
CA ASN A 64 -0.45 -0.19 -5.64
C ASN A 64 0.49 -1.26 -6.22
N PHE A 65 0.25 -2.52 -5.87
CA PHE A 65 0.94 -3.67 -6.44
C PHE A 65 0.25 -4.08 -7.73
N TRP A 66 1.00 -4.08 -8.84
CA TRP A 66 0.46 -4.28 -10.18
C TRP A 66 1.45 -4.96 -11.13
N ALA A 67 1.05 -5.19 -12.38
CA ALA A 67 1.93 -5.60 -13.48
C ALA A 67 1.38 -5.16 -14.84
N THR A 68 2.25 -5.04 -15.84
CA THR A 68 1.86 -4.59 -17.19
C THR A 68 0.87 -5.53 -17.88
N TRP A 69 0.94 -6.83 -17.60
CA TRP A 69 0.05 -7.86 -18.14
C TRP A 69 -1.29 -7.96 -17.41
N CYS A 70 -1.47 -7.29 -16.26
CA CYS A 70 -2.68 -7.36 -15.46
C CYS A 70 -3.77 -6.44 -16.04
N GLY A 71 -4.82 -7.02 -16.61
CA GLY A 71 -5.95 -6.29 -17.20
C GLY A 71 -6.63 -5.33 -16.23
N PRO A 72 -7.13 -5.81 -15.07
CA PRO A 72 -7.78 -4.95 -14.06
C PRO A 72 -6.86 -3.82 -13.54
N CYS A 73 -5.54 -4.10 -13.42
CA CYS A 73 -4.58 -3.07 -13.00
C CYS A 73 -4.51 -1.91 -14.02
N ARG A 74 -4.57 -2.22 -15.32
CA ARG A 74 -4.55 -1.19 -16.37
C ARG A 74 -5.82 -0.35 -16.37
N MET A 75 -6.94 -0.94 -15.96
CA MET A 75 -8.22 -0.22 -15.91
C MET A 75 -8.27 0.85 -14.82
N GLU A 76 -7.54 0.69 -13.69
CA GLU A 76 -7.54 1.66 -12.60
C GLU A 76 -6.53 2.82 -12.80
N ILE A 77 -5.59 2.71 -13.77
CA ILE A 77 -4.59 3.75 -14.05
C ILE A 77 -5.21 5.15 -14.25
N PRO A 78 -6.27 5.34 -15.06
CA PRO A 78 -6.89 6.65 -15.23
C PRO A 78 -7.41 7.25 -13.92
N ASP A 79 -8.08 6.45 -13.10
CA ASP A 79 -8.62 6.89 -11.81
C ASP A 79 -7.49 7.29 -10.85
N PHE A 80 -6.36 6.56 -10.85
CA PHE A 80 -5.18 6.91 -10.04
C PHE A 80 -4.44 8.14 -10.58
N ASN A 81 -4.39 8.36 -11.90
CA ASN A 81 -3.87 9.59 -12.47
C ASN A 81 -4.68 10.80 -12.00
N ASP A 82 -6.02 10.69 -11.97
CA ASP A 82 -6.89 11.75 -11.49
C ASP A 82 -6.69 12.03 -9.99
N LEU A 83 -6.57 10.98 -9.17
CA LEU A 83 -6.26 11.11 -7.75
C LEU A 83 -4.89 11.78 -7.53
N TYR A 84 -3.87 11.34 -8.25
CA TYR A 84 -2.54 11.92 -8.16
C TYR A 84 -2.53 13.40 -8.53
N LYS A 85 -3.16 13.76 -9.65
CA LYS A 85 -3.31 15.14 -10.08
C LYS A 85 -4.02 16.01 -9.04
N LYS A 86 -5.07 15.47 -8.40
CA LYS A 86 -5.89 16.22 -7.41
C LYS A 86 -5.20 16.39 -6.06
N TYR A 87 -4.42 15.40 -5.60
CA TYR A 87 -3.97 15.33 -4.21
C TYR A 87 -2.45 15.35 -4.00
N ASN A 88 -1.63 15.18 -5.05
CA ASN A 88 -0.17 15.14 -4.90
C ASN A 88 0.37 16.42 -4.23
N SER A 89 -0.04 17.60 -4.70
CA SER A 89 0.34 18.90 -4.10
C SER A 89 -0.15 19.08 -2.66
N LYS A 90 -1.13 18.28 -2.23
CA LYS A 90 -1.68 18.28 -0.86
C LYS A 90 -1.01 17.26 0.06
N GLY A 91 -0.06 16.45 -0.47
CA GLY A 91 0.71 15.50 0.31
C GLY A 91 0.42 14.03 0.06
N LEU A 92 -0.40 13.67 -0.95
CA LEU A 92 -0.56 12.29 -1.41
C LEU A 92 0.57 11.91 -2.35
N ASN A 93 1.22 10.76 -2.11
CA ASN A 93 2.05 10.09 -3.10
C ASN A 93 1.39 8.76 -3.50
N ILE A 94 1.34 8.48 -4.81
CA ILE A 94 0.95 7.18 -5.35
C ILE A 94 2.21 6.50 -5.87
N LEU A 95 2.42 5.25 -5.49
CA LEU A 95 3.56 4.44 -5.87
C LEU A 95 3.07 3.16 -6.55
N GLY A 96 3.19 3.06 -7.86
CA GLY A 96 2.87 1.84 -8.61
C GLY A 96 4.05 0.86 -8.56
N VAL A 97 3.99 -0.16 -7.72
CA VAL A 97 5.05 -1.17 -7.56
C VAL A 97 4.78 -2.35 -8.47
N SER A 98 5.60 -2.52 -9.52
CA SER A 98 5.50 -3.72 -10.36
C SER A 98 6.06 -4.94 -9.64
N ILE A 99 5.29 -6.03 -9.63
CA ILE A 99 5.67 -7.28 -8.94
C ILE A 99 6.50 -8.22 -9.79
N SER A 100 6.56 -8.05 -11.12
CA SER A 100 7.19 -9.05 -12.00
C SER A 100 7.77 -8.50 -13.31
N ASP A 101 7.57 -7.20 -13.60
CA ASP A 101 8.08 -6.63 -14.85
C ASP A 101 9.54 -6.20 -14.71
N THR A 102 10.32 -6.37 -15.78
CA THR A 102 11.66 -5.76 -15.89
C THR A 102 11.55 -4.27 -16.16
N LYS A 103 12.66 -3.52 -15.95
CA LYS A 103 12.72 -2.09 -16.29
C LYS A 103 12.34 -1.85 -17.74
N GLU A 104 12.88 -2.64 -18.68
CA GLU A 104 12.64 -2.51 -20.11
C GLU A 104 11.16 -2.77 -20.49
N GLN A 105 10.50 -3.71 -19.81
CA GLN A 105 9.06 -3.96 -20.00
C GLN A 105 8.23 -2.75 -19.56
N LEU A 106 8.55 -2.20 -18.38
CA LEU A 106 7.91 -1.00 -17.85
C LEU A 106 8.15 0.22 -18.72
N GLU A 107 9.39 0.44 -19.21
CA GLU A 107 9.70 1.53 -20.14
C GLU A 107 8.90 1.44 -21.45
N LYS A 108 8.76 0.22 -22.01
CA LYS A 108 7.92 -0.01 -23.19
C LYS A 108 6.45 0.27 -22.91
N PHE A 109 5.95 -0.17 -21.75
CA PHE A 109 4.57 0.06 -21.34
C PHE A 109 4.27 1.55 -21.18
N LEU A 110 5.16 2.31 -20.53
CA LEU A 110 5.00 3.74 -20.28
C LEU A 110 5.08 4.62 -21.56
N LYS A 111 5.52 4.07 -22.68
CA LYS A 111 5.41 4.75 -24.00
C LYS A 111 4.00 4.73 -24.56
N VAL A 112 3.16 3.78 -24.12
CA VAL A 112 1.79 3.57 -24.62
C VAL A 112 0.75 3.99 -23.59
N TYR A 113 1.03 3.73 -22.30
CA TYR A 113 0.13 4.06 -21.19
C TYR A 113 0.65 5.26 -20.41
N GLU A 114 -0.16 6.31 -20.35
CA GLU A 114 0.14 7.47 -19.53
C GLU A 114 -0.08 7.16 -18.05
N ILE A 115 1.02 7.14 -17.28
CA ILE A 115 0.99 7.04 -15.81
C ILE A 115 1.69 8.27 -15.25
N ASN A 116 0.98 9.09 -14.47
CA ASN A 116 1.47 10.38 -13.98
C ASN A 116 2.13 10.29 -12.58
N TYR A 117 2.04 9.16 -11.92
CA TYR A 117 2.66 8.87 -10.63
C TYR A 117 3.90 7.97 -10.79
N PRO A 118 4.79 7.92 -9.78
CA PRO A 118 5.96 7.06 -9.79
C PRO A 118 5.65 5.58 -10.00
N VAL A 119 6.29 4.99 -11.02
CA VAL A 119 6.28 3.54 -11.27
C VAL A 119 7.60 2.98 -10.80
N LEU A 120 7.53 2.05 -9.85
CA LEU A 120 8.68 1.49 -9.15
C LEU A 120 8.91 0.03 -9.53
N TYR A 121 10.19 -0.35 -9.52
CA TYR A 121 10.64 -1.72 -9.77
C TYR A 121 11.83 -2.05 -8.88
N GLY A 122 12.14 -3.32 -8.76
CA GLY A 122 13.30 -3.83 -8.04
C GLY A 122 13.74 -5.17 -8.62
N ASN A 123 14.86 -5.71 -8.12
CA ASN A 123 15.17 -7.11 -8.42
C ASN A 123 14.12 -8.02 -7.74
N GLN A 124 13.90 -9.22 -8.30
CA GLN A 124 12.82 -10.10 -7.87
C GLN A 124 12.90 -10.44 -6.37
N LYS A 125 14.09 -10.64 -5.82
CA LYS A 125 14.27 -10.94 -4.39
C LYS A 125 13.77 -9.81 -3.47
N VAL A 126 13.98 -8.54 -3.88
CA VAL A 126 13.49 -7.37 -3.13
C VAL A 126 11.98 -7.28 -3.23
N ILE A 127 11.41 -7.51 -4.41
CA ILE A 127 9.96 -7.52 -4.64
C ILE A 127 9.30 -8.66 -3.86
N ASP A 128 9.82 -9.88 -3.91
CA ASP A 128 9.29 -11.04 -3.15
C ASP A 128 9.30 -10.78 -1.65
N LYS A 129 10.38 -10.16 -1.15
CA LYS A 129 10.45 -9.73 0.25
C LYS A 129 9.35 -8.72 0.57
N MET A 130 9.19 -7.68 -0.25
CA MET A 130 8.17 -6.65 -0.05
C MET A 130 6.76 -7.26 -0.08
N VAL A 131 6.45 -8.10 -1.06
CA VAL A 131 5.18 -8.84 -1.14
C VAL A 131 4.91 -9.63 0.14
N THR A 132 5.93 -10.32 0.67
CA THR A 132 5.83 -11.09 1.92
C THR A 132 5.63 -10.18 3.14
N ASP A 133 6.39 -9.09 3.24
CA ASP A 133 6.33 -8.12 4.33
C ASP A 133 4.96 -7.41 4.42
N TYR A 134 4.27 -7.25 3.28
CA TYR A 134 2.92 -6.68 3.20
C TYR A 134 1.81 -7.75 3.34
N GLY A 135 2.11 -8.86 4.00
CA GLY A 135 1.15 -9.89 4.38
C GLY A 135 0.86 -10.94 3.30
N GLY A 136 1.66 -10.96 2.24
CA GLY A 136 1.47 -11.79 1.05
C GLY A 136 0.43 -11.17 0.12
N VAL A 137 0.86 -10.47 -0.91
CA VAL A 137 -0.01 -9.97 -1.98
C VAL A 137 -0.39 -11.15 -2.88
N TYR A 138 -1.52 -11.79 -2.58
CA TYR A 138 -1.98 -13.02 -3.26
C TYR A 138 -2.60 -12.77 -4.63
N SER A 139 -2.99 -11.53 -4.91
CA SER A 139 -3.59 -11.12 -6.18
C SER A 139 -3.20 -9.67 -6.51
N ILE A 140 -3.23 -9.34 -7.78
CA ILE A 140 -3.08 -7.95 -8.25
C ILE A 140 -4.32 -7.54 -9.07
N PRO A 141 -4.73 -6.27 -8.98
CA PRO A 141 -4.11 -5.23 -8.15
C PRO A 141 -4.45 -5.41 -6.66
N THR A 142 -3.52 -5.04 -5.81
CA THR A 142 -3.76 -4.85 -4.38
C THR A 142 -3.18 -3.49 -3.98
N THR A 143 -3.99 -2.69 -3.29
CA THR A 143 -3.62 -1.32 -2.93
C THR A 143 -3.63 -1.13 -1.43
N PHE A 144 -2.56 -0.54 -0.89
CA PHE A 144 -2.41 -0.17 0.50
C PHE A 144 -2.46 1.35 0.64
N LEU A 145 -3.38 1.87 1.45
CA LEU A 145 -3.39 3.25 1.86
C LEU A 145 -2.69 3.39 3.21
N ILE A 146 -1.63 4.19 3.24
CA ILE A 146 -0.74 4.37 4.38
C ILE A 146 -0.80 5.84 4.80
N GLY A 147 -1.11 6.07 6.06
CA GLY A 147 -1.14 7.40 6.66
C GLY A 147 0.26 7.89 7.05
N LYS A 148 0.31 9.14 7.52
CA LYS A 148 1.50 9.69 8.16
C LYS A 148 1.94 8.76 9.30
N ASN A 149 3.23 8.67 9.58
CA ASN A 149 3.84 7.70 10.50
C ASN A 149 3.80 6.23 10.02
N ASN A 150 3.64 6.02 8.71
CA ASN A 150 3.67 4.69 8.07
C ASN A 150 2.61 3.69 8.59
N LYS A 151 1.51 4.15 9.17
CA LYS A 151 0.40 3.26 9.57
C LYS A 151 -0.46 2.88 8.37
N ILE A 152 -0.69 1.58 8.17
CA ILE A 152 -1.62 1.07 7.16
C ILE A 152 -3.04 1.39 7.62
N LYS A 153 -3.75 2.19 6.84
CA LYS A 153 -5.13 2.62 7.11
C LYS A 153 -6.16 1.71 6.47
N ARG A 154 -5.90 1.29 5.23
CA ARG A 154 -6.80 0.48 4.41
C ARG A 154 -6.01 -0.44 3.47
N ILE A 155 -6.61 -1.58 3.17
CA ILE A 155 -6.12 -2.51 2.14
C ILE A 155 -7.29 -2.77 1.19
N TYR A 156 -7.05 -2.59 -0.10
CA TYR A 156 -7.99 -2.86 -1.18
C TYR A 156 -7.46 -4.03 -2.01
N PRO A 157 -8.03 -5.24 -1.89
CA PRO A 157 -7.48 -6.45 -2.52
C PRO A 157 -7.96 -6.68 -3.96
N SER A 158 -8.54 -5.67 -4.59
CA SER A 158 -9.06 -5.71 -5.96
C SER A 158 -8.94 -4.34 -6.63
N ALA A 159 -9.19 -4.29 -7.95
CA ALA A 159 -9.15 -3.04 -8.71
C ALA A 159 -10.14 -1.99 -8.18
N ILE A 160 -9.67 -0.78 -8.01
CA ILE A 160 -10.47 0.37 -7.56
C ILE A 160 -10.90 1.15 -8.80
N LEU A 161 -12.14 0.93 -9.21
CA LEU A 161 -12.67 1.47 -10.47
C LEU A 161 -13.88 2.35 -10.18
N LYS A 162 -13.74 3.67 -10.37
CA LYS A 162 -14.78 4.66 -10.11
C LYS A 162 -16.09 4.33 -10.83
N GLN A 163 -16.00 3.85 -12.08
CA GLN A 163 -17.16 3.51 -12.89
C GLN A 163 -17.86 2.22 -12.45
N TYR A 164 -17.08 1.21 -11.99
CA TYR A 164 -17.59 -0.15 -11.73
C TYR A 164 -17.86 -0.41 -10.25
N ASP A 165 -17.08 0.20 -9.37
CA ASP A 165 -17.28 0.15 -7.91
C ASP A 165 -17.13 1.56 -7.30
N PRO A 166 -18.15 2.42 -7.46
CA PRO A 166 -18.12 3.78 -6.93
C PRO A 166 -18.06 3.82 -5.40
N ASN A 167 -18.50 2.77 -4.70
CA ASN A 167 -18.44 2.70 -3.24
C ASN A 167 -16.99 2.51 -2.75
N MET A 168 -16.27 1.57 -3.35
CA MET A 168 -14.84 1.36 -3.02
C MET A 168 -14.00 2.59 -3.38
N TYR A 169 -14.25 3.20 -4.54
CA TYR A 169 -13.59 4.43 -4.94
C TYR A 169 -13.87 5.59 -3.97
N SER A 170 -15.13 5.74 -3.54
CA SER A 170 -15.53 6.78 -2.58
C SER A 170 -14.92 6.53 -1.20
N ASP A 171 -14.83 5.27 -0.74
CA ASP A 171 -14.13 4.91 0.51
C ASP A 171 -12.64 5.28 0.43
N LEU A 172 -11.98 5.00 -0.70
CA LEU A 172 -10.58 5.41 -0.91
C LEU A 172 -10.42 6.93 -0.83
N VAL A 173 -11.24 7.69 -1.56
CA VAL A 173 -11.20 9.16 -1.57
C VAL A 173 -11.43 9.73 -0.18
N TYR A 174 -12.45 9.24 0.52
CA TYR A 174 -12.77 9.67 1.89
C TYR A 174 -11.59 9.44 2.85
N ASN A 175 -10.97 8.27 2.82
CA ASN A 175 -9.82 7.97 3.68
C ASN A 175 -8.58 8.79 3.31
N ILE A 176 -8.33 9.07 2.01
CA ILE A 176 -7.27 9.99 1.58
C ILE A 176 -7.50 11.38 2.17
N GLU A 177 -8.72 11.93 2.05
CA GLU A 177 -9.03 13.28 2.54
C GLU A 177 -8.91 13.39 4.06
N ILE A 178 -9.32 12.37 4.83
CA ILE A 178 -9.09 12.32 6.28
C ILE A 178 -7.59 12.36 6.60
N LEU A 179 -6.80 11.48 6.00
CA LEU A 179 -5.37 11.38 6.28
C LEU A 179 -4.58 12.65 5.87
N LEU A 180 -5.04 13.35 4.84
CA LEU A 180 -4.43 14.62 4.43
C LEU A 180 -4.77 15.75 5.40
N SER A 181 -5.89 15.66 6.12
CA SER A 181 -6.31 16.67 7.11
C SER A 181 -5.67 16.49 8.50
N GLU A 182 -5.10 15.31 8.80
CA GLU A 182 -4.30 15.03 10.00
C GLU A 182 -2.94 15.76 9.94
#